data_a58157ef54ea7a5c09989ce7b816ba2e
#
_entry.id   a58157ef54ea7a5c09989ce7b816ba2e
#
_cell.length_a   1.000
_cell.length_b   1.000
_cell.length_c   1.000
_cell.angle_alpha   90.00
_cell.angle_beta   90.00
_cell.angle_gamma   90.00
#
_symmetry.space_group_name_H-M   'P 1'
#
loop_
_entity.id
_entity.type
_entity.pdbx_description
1 polymer ?
#
loop_
_entity_poly.entity_id
_entity_poly.type
_entity_poly.pdbx_seq_one_letter_code
_entity_poly.pdbx_strand_id
1 'polypeptide(L)'
;MPKSGMALLLVGVVGSVLGGCMQATLSPTSNANLSPRDRQLLARAPYAQASIPETYRRHIVDYTRKEQPGTILVDTNARFLYYVLPGGKAVRYGVTVGEEAQAWSGVATIGKTAEWPDWIPTEDIQERLGPYPKRVAGGPANPL
;
A
#
# COMPACT_ATOMS: atom_id res chain seq x y z
N MET A 1 -55.52 -26.97 -49.03
CA MET A 1 -55.33 -25.93 -48.02
C MET A 1 -54.18 -26.37 -47.08
N PRO A 2 -52.97 -25.88 -47.27
CA PRO A 2 -51.85 -26.20 -46.36
C PRO A 2 -51.72 -25.11 -45.33
N LYS A 3 -51.58 -25.52 -44.05
CA LYS A 3 -51.28 -24.62 -42.89
C LYS A 3 -49.78 -24.51 -42.75
N SER A 4 -49.27 -23.31 -42.94
CA SER A 4 -47.87 -22.93 -42.67
C SER A 4 -47.59 -22.92 -41.17
N GLY A 5 -46.66 -23.77 -40.72
CA GLY A 5 -46.06 -23.72 -39.40
C GLY A 5 -44.82 -22.86 -39.43
N MET A 6 -44.85 -21.74 -38.73
CA MET A 6 -43.71 -20.83 -38.58
C MET A 6 -42.85 -21.32 -37.40
N ALA A 7 -41.66 -21.85 -37.72
CA ALA A 7 -40.67 -22.26 -36.72
C ALA A 7 -39.94 -21.03 -36.23
N LEU A 8 -40.07 -20.73 -34.90
CA LEU A 8 -39.38 -19.66 -34.23
C LEU A 8 -37.99 -20.17 -33.78
N LEU A 9 -36.94 -19.70 -34.45
CA LEU A 9 -35.54 -19.95 -34.07
C LEU A 9 -35.17 -19.02 -32.93
N LEU A 10 -35.05 -19.58 -31.71
CA LEU A 10 -34.50 -18.90 -30.55
C LEU A 10 -32.98 -18.95 -30.65
N VAL A 11 -32.34 -17.85 -31.01
CA VAL A 11 -30.90 -17.67 -30.94
C VAL A 11 -30.55 -17.28 -29.50
N GLY A 12 -30.03 -18.25 -28.76
CA GLY A 12 -29.48 -18.01 -27.42
C GLY A 12 -28.14 -17.30 -27.52
N VAL A 13 -28.10 -16.02 -27.13
CA VAL A 13 -26.84 -15.29 -26.93
C VAL A 13 -26.25 -15.70 -25.58
N VAL A 14 -25.23 -16.55 -25.61
CA VAL A 14 -24.40 -16.87 -24.44
C VAL A 14 -23.46 -15.68 -24.21
N GLY A 15 -23.85 -14.78 -23.32
CA GLY A 15 -23.02 -13.70 -22.85
C GLY A 15 -21.93 -14.24 -21.95
N SER A 16 -20.69 -14.35 -22.43
CA SER A 16 -19.51 -14.63 -21.61
C SER A 16 -19.21 -13.41 -20.75
N VAL A 17 -19.58 -13.47 -19.47
CA VAL A 17 -19.17 -12.49 -18.47
C VAL A 17 -17.71 -12.76 -18.13
N LEU A 18 -16.79 -12.09 -18.82
CA LEU A 18 -15.40 -11.99 -18.41
C LEU A 18 -15.35 -11.15 -17.13
N GLY A 19 -15.37 -11.83 -15.99
CA GLY A 19 -15.12 -11.23 -14.69
C GLY A 19 -13.67 -10.74 -14.60
N GLY A 20 -13.38 -9.58 -15.17
CA GLY A 20 -12.12 -8.89 -14.93
C GLY A 20 -12.06 -8.48 -13.46
N CYS A 21 -11.11 -9.03 -12.70
CA CYS A 21 -10.77 -8.51 -11.38
C CYS A 21 -10.25 -7.08 -11.55
N MET A 22 -11.12 -6.09 -11.48
CA MET A 22 -10.74 -4.69 -11.38
C MET A 22 -10.05 -4.49 -10.01
N GLN A 23 -8.73 -4.55 -9.99
CA GLN A 23 -7.97 -4.09 -8.85
C GLN A 23 -8.16 -2.57 -8.77
N ALA A 24 -8.95 -2.12 -7.80
CA ALA A 24 -9.12 -0.70 -7.58
C ALA A 24 -7.78 -0.10 -7.11
N THR A 25 -7.15 0.69 -7.97
CA THR A 25 -5.99 1.49 -7.59
C THR A 25 -6.50 2.64 -6.73
N LEU A 26 -6.14 2.66 -5.44
CA LEU A 26 -6.42 3.82 -4.59
C LEU A 26 -5.60 5.00 -5.12
N SER A 27 -6.28 6.06 -5.48
CA SER A 27 -5.59 7.33 -5.80
C SER A 27 -4.66 7.70 -4.65
N PRO A 28 -3.46 8.24 -4.94
CA PRO A 28 -2.59 8.74 -3.88
C PRO A 28 -3.39 9.71 -3.02
N THR A 29 -3.16 9.66 -1.70
CA THR A 29 -3.82 10.55 -0.73
C THR A 29 -3.74 11.97 -1.28
N SER A 30 -4.88 12.62 -1.49
CA SER A 30 -4.87 13.94 -2.10
C SER A 30 -4.04 14.88 -1.21
N ASN A 31 -3.12 15.62 -1.79
CA ASN A 31 -2.34 16.65 -1.10
C ASN A 31 -3.22 17.83 -0.63
N ALA A 32 -4.55 17.68 -0.71
CA ALA A 32 -5.52 18.72 -0.38
C ALA A 32 -5.45 19.17 1.09
N ASN A 33 -5.08 18.27 1.99
CA ASN A 33 -5.00 18.55 3.43
C ASN A 33 -3.63 19.05 3.89
N LEU A 34 -2.63 19.10 2.99
CA LEU A 34 -1.29 19.61 3.31
C LEU A 34 -1.27 21.13 3.33
N SER A 35 -0.48 21.70 4.26
CA SER A 35 -0.21 23.14 4.26
C SER A 35 0.45 23.57 2.94
N PRO A 36 0.33 24.84 2.52
CA PRO A 36 1.03 25.34 1.33
C PRO A 36 2.54 25.11 1.38
N ARG A 37 3.14 25.23 2.58
CA ARG A 37 4.55 24.97 2.83
C ARG A 37 4.90 23.50 2.58
N ASP A 38 4.12 22.58 3.12
CA ASP A 38 4.39 21.14 3.00
C ASP A 38 4.21 20.66 1.57
N ARG A 39 3.22 21.19 0.85
CA ARG A 39 3.06 20.93 -0.60
C ARG A 39 4.29 21.37 -1.40
N GLN A 40 4.85 22.53 -1.07
CA GLN A 40 6.04 23.05 -1.74
C GLN A 40 7.28 22.22 -1.43
N LEU A 41 7.45 21.80 -0.17
CA LEU A 41 8.53 20.91 0.26
C LEU A 41 8.42 19.53 -0.40
N LEU A 42 7.21 18.96 -0.44
CA LEU A 42 6.95 17.68 -1.09
C LEU A 42 7.27 17.72 -2.59
N ALA A 43 6.94 18.80 -3.29
CA ALA A 43 7.26 18.97 -4.70
C ALA A 43 8.77 19.03 -5.00
N ARG A 44 9.58 19.38 -4.00
CA ARG A 44 11.05 19.46 -4.08
C ARG A 44 11.75 18.27 -3.40
N ALA A 45 11.00 17.35 -2.83
CA ALA A 45 11.58 16.20 -2.14
C ALA A 45 12.45 15.37 -3.11
N PRO A 46 13.56 14.80 -2.64
CA PRO A 46 14.49 14.02 -3.50
C PRO A 46 13.81 12.86 -4.22
N TYR A 47 12.72 12.35 -3.64
CA TYR A 47 11.94 11.22 -4.18
C TYR A 47 10.69 11.67 -4.99
N ALA A 48 10.45 12.97 -5.15
CA ALA A 48 9.25 13.47 -5.84
C ALA A 48 9.12 12.97 -7.29
N GLN A 49 10.25 12.65 -7.91
CA GLN A 49 10.32 12.12 -9.28
C GLN A 49 10.60 10.61 -9.33
N ALA A 50 10.62 9.93 -8.20
CA ALA A 50 10.85 8.50 -8.15
C ALA A 50 9.69 7.76 -8.83
N SER A 51 10.02 6.93 -9.81
CA SER A 51 9.06 6.04 -10.45
C SER A 51 8.93 4.76 -9.64
N ILE A 52 7.76 4.54 -9.03
CA ILE A 52 7.45 3.31 -8.32
C ILE A 52 6.87 2.32 -9.35
N PRO A 53 7.49 1.14 -9.55
CA PRO A 53 6.92 0.09 -10.39
C PRO A 53 5.49 -0.24 -9.97
N GLU A 54 4.61 -0.51 -10.93
CA GLU A 54 3.18 -0.75 -10.68
C GLU A 54 2.93 -1.83 -9.62
N THR A 55 3.73 -2.89 -9.61
CA THR A 55 3.65 -3.98 -8.65
C THR A 55 3.75 -3.53 -7.19
N TYR A 56 4.53 -2.46 -6.92
CA TYR A 56 4.77 -1.94 -5.57
C TYR A 56 3.88 -0.75 -5.20
N ARG A 57 3.05 -0.28 -6.13
CA ARG A 57 2.07 0.75 -5.82
C ARG A 57 1.02 0.24 -4.85
N ARG A 58 0.32 1.17 -4.24
CA ARG A 58 -0.76 0.89 -3.30
C ARG A 58 -1.99 0.32 -4.04
N HIS A 59 -2.40 -0.89 -3.66
CA HIS A 59 -3.58 -1.56 -4.22
C HIS A 59 -4.49 -2.12 -3.13
N ILE A 60 -5.78 -2.19 -3.40
CA ILE A 60 -6.69 -3.05 -2.65
C ILE A 60 -6.61 -4.44 -3.25
N VAL A 61 -6.31 -5.43 -2.41
CA VAL A 61 -6.16 -6.83 -2.80
C VAL A 61 -7.08 -7.73 -1.98
N ASP A 62 -7.36 -8.91 -2.49
CA ASP A 62 -7.99 -9.98 -1.70
C ASP A 62 -7.05 -10.44 -0.60
N TYR A 63 -7.59 -10.65 0.60
CA TYR A 63 -6.84 -11.04 1.78
C TYR A 63 -7.50 -12.22 2.45
N THR A 64 -6.90 -13.40 2.30
CA THR A 64 -7.45 -14.68 2.77
C THR A 64 -6.82 -15.18 4.07
N ARG A 65 -5.87 -14.42 4.63
CA ARG A 65 -5.23 -14.77 5.91
C ARG A 65 -6.16 -14.45 7.09
N LYS A 66 -5.78 -14.87 8.31
CA LYS A 66 -6.66 -14.89 9.50
C LYS A 66 -6.62 -13.59 10.35
N GLU A 67 -5.75 -12.66 10.01
CA GLU A 67 -5.55 -11.44 10.80
C GLU A 67 -6.83 -10.57 10.80
N GLN A 68 -7.10 -9.98 11.96
CA GLN A 68 -8.29 -9.14 12.15
C GLN A 68 -8.18 -7.82 11.39
N PRO A 69 -9.30 -7.24 10.94
CA PRO A 69 -9.32 -5.88 10.38
C PRO A 69 -8.64 -4.87 11.33
N GLY A 70 -7.84 -3.97 10.77
CA GLY A 70 -7.02 -3.01 11.50
C GLY A 70 -5.59 -3.51 11.79
N THR A 71 -5.29 -4.79 11.52
CA THR A 71 -3.93 -5.31 11.64
C THR A 71 -3.05 -4.79 10.50
N ILE A 72 -1.80 -4.49 10.81
CA ILE A 72 -0.74 -4.26 9.84
C ILE A 72 0.16 -5.49 9.83
N LEU A 73 0.26 -6.17 8.67
CA LEU A 73 1.18 -7.28 8.46
C LEU A 73 2.30 -6.85 7.52
N VAL A 74 3.55 -7.07 7.92
CA VAL A 74 4.73 -6.83 7.07
C VAL A 74 5.30 -8.19 6.64
N ASP A 75 5.30 -8.42 5.32
CA ASP A 75 5.94 -9.58 4.70
C ASP A 75 7.28 -9.11 4.15
N THR A 76 8.34 -9.35 4.90
CA THR A 76 9.70 -8.90 4.58
C THR A 76 10.25 -9.61 3.35
N ASN A 77 9.90 -10.87 3.12
CA ASN A 77 10.34 -11.65 1.98
C ASN A 77 9.70 -11.15 0.67
N ALA A 78 8.39 -10.90 0.71
CA ALA A 78 7.67 -10.36 -0.44
C ALA A 78 7.84 -8.85 -0.62
N ARG A 79 8.38 -8.15 0.39
CA ARG A 79 8.52 -6.68 0.44
C ARG A 79 7.19 -5.96 0.32
N PHE A 80 6.17 -6.47 1.02
CA PHE A 80 4.85 -5.86 1.08
C PHE A 80 4.39 -5.65 2.52
N LEU A 81 3.67 -4.56 2.72
CA LEU A 81 2.88 -4.30 3.91
C LEU A 81 1.40 -4.40 3.54
N TYR A 82 0.63 -5.07 4.40
CA TYR A 82 -0.81 -5.21 4.25
C TYR A 82 -1.51 -4.54 5.43
N TYR A 83 -2.39 -3.60 5.15
CA TYR A 83 -3.34 -3.08 6.14
C TYR A 83 -4.67 -3.80 5.93
N VAL A 84 -5.03 -4.65 6.89
CA VAL A 84 -6.20 -5.53 6.79
C VAL A 84 -7.49 -4.74 6.94
N LEU A 85 -8.39 -4.92 5.98
CA LEU A 85 -9.71 -4.31 5.93
C LEU A 85 -10.79 -5.36 6.23
N PRO A 86 -12.03 -4.92 6.60
CA PRO A 86 -13.18 -5.79 6.61
C PRO A 86 -13.45 -6.43 5.25
N GLY A 87 -14.20 -7.54 5.25
CA GLY A 87 -14.68 -8.17 4.01
C GLY A 87 -13.61 -8.93 3.21
N GLY A 88 -12.56 -9.42 3.86
CA GLY A 88 -11.53 -10.23 3.19
C GLY A 88 -10.67 -9.43 2.22
N LYS A 89 -10.44 -8.17 2.50
CA LYS A 89 -9.60 -7.26 1.70
C LYS A 89 -8.44 -6.71 2.53
N ALA A 90 -7.41 -6.22 1.85
CA ALA A 90 -6.34 -5.43 2.48
C ALA A 90 -5.86 -4.34 1.51
N VAL A 91 -5.35 -3.25 2.08
CA VAL A 91 -4.53 -2.31 1.32
C VAL A 91 -3.11 -2.81 1.35
N ARG A 92 -2.54 -3.11 0.19
CA ARG A 92 -1.15 -3.55 0.04
C ARG A 92 -0.27 -2.40 -0.38
N TYR A 93 0.89 -2.28 0.25
CA TYR A 93 1.93 -1.31 -0.05
C TYR A 93 3.24 -2.03 -0.34
N GLY A 94 3.99 -1.60 -1.35
CA GLY A 94 5.39 -1.98 -1.47
C GLY A 94 6.22 -1.26 -0.40
N VAL A 95 7.16 -1.98 0.21
CA VAL A 95 8.03 -1.44 1.25
C VAL A 95 9.49 -1.78 1.00
N THR A 96 10.37 -0.91 1.47
CA THR A 96 11.80 -1.21 1.60
C THR A 96 12.03 -1.88 2.94
N VAL A 97 12.77 -2.96 2.95
CA VAL A 97 13.11 -3.72 4.15
C VAL A 97 14.61 -3.59 4.40
N GLY A 98 14.99 -3.11 5.56
CA GLY A 98 16.38 -3.06 6.01
C GLY A 98 16.86 -4.42 6.56
N GLU A 99 18.17 -4.56 6.76
CA GLU A 99 18.76 -5.82 7.26
C GLU A 99 18.25 -6.20 8.65
N GLU A 100 18.07 -5.24 9.53
CA GLU A 100 17.54 -5.48 10.88
C GLU A 100 16.09 -5.96 10.86
N ALA A 101 15.28 -5.41 9.98
CA ALA A 101 13.90 -5.84 9.83
C ALA A 101 13.79 -7.28 9.35
N GLN A 102 14.81 -7.81 8.69
CA GLN A 102 14.90 -9.22 8.34
C GLN A 102 15.27 -10.10 9.54
N ALA A 103 16.01 -9.56 10.50
CA ALA A 103 16.40 -10.27 11.72
C ALA A 103 15.29 -10.32 12.78
N TRP A 104 14.34 -9.37 12.75
CA TRP A 104 13.26 -9.30 13.72
C TRP A 104 11.95 -9.86 13.18
N SER A 105 11.32 -10.73 13.96
CA SER A 105 9.96 -11.18 13.74
C SER A 105 9.17 -11.20 15.05
N GLY A 106 7.92 -10.78 15.02
CA GLY A 106 7.11 -10.72 16.22
C GLY A 106 5.81 -9.95 16.01
N VAL A 107 5.08 -9.77 17.10
CA VAL A 107 3.86 -8.97 17.15
C VAL A 107 4.08 -7.80 18.09
N ALA A 108 3.74 -6.60 17.63
CA ALA A 108 3.82 -5.37 18.40
C ALA A 108 2.50 -4.60 18.30
N THR A 109 2.22 -3.78 19.30
CA THR A 109 1.07 -2.88 19.30
C THR A 109 1.54 -1.47 18.95
N ILE A 110 0.82 -0.79 18.03
CA ILE A 110 1.08 0.61 17.71
C ILE A 110 0.67 1.46 18.90
N GLY A 111 1.64 2.03 19.60
CA GLY A 111 1.40 2.87 20.78
C GLY A 111 1.17 4.34 20.47
N LYS A 112 1.65 4.82 19.31
CA LYS A 112 1.54 6.22 18.91
C LYS A 112 1.59 6.36 17.40
N THR A 113 0.82 7.30 16.87
CA THR A 113 0.89 7.75 15.48
C THR A 113 1.20 9.24 15.44
N ALA A 114 1.94 9.68 14.43
CA ALA A 114 2.23 11.09 14.20
C ALA A 114 2.35 11.34 12.69
N GLU A 115 1.94 12.51 12.24
CA GLU A 115 2.17 12.97 10.89
C GLU A 115 3.59 13.54 10.81
N TRP A 116 4.38 13.08 9.85
CA TRP A 116 5.77 13.49 9.65
C TRP A 116 6.61 13.46 10.95
N PRO A 117 6.69 12.31 11.65
CA PRO A 117 7.44 12.24 12.90
C PRO A 117 8.92 12.48 12.66
N ASP A 118 9.60 13.03 13.68
CA ASP A 118 11.05 13.03 13.68
C ASP A 118 11.58 11.61 13.75
N TRP A 119 12.64 11.35 13.05
CA TRP A 119 13.37 10.09 13.19
C TRP A 119 14.44 10.22 14.30
N ILE A 120 14.38 9.31 15.26
CA ILE A 120 15.35 9.18 16.33
C ILE A 120 15.95 7.79 16.22
N PRO A 121 17.23 7.67 15.84
CA PRO A 121 17.87 6.36 15.73
C PRO A 121 17.91 5.68 17.11
N THR A 122 17.66 4.38 17.13
CA THR A 122 17.82 3.55 18.32
C THR A 122 19.29 3.47 18.72
N GLU A 123 19.56 3.09 19.98
CA GLU A 123 20.94 2.91 20.47
C GLU A 123 21.70 1.90 19.59
N ASP A 124 21.07 0.81 19.23
CA ASP A 124 21.60 -0.21 18.32
C ASP A 124 22.02 0.35 16.95
N ILE A 125 21.23 1.23 16.37
CA ILE A 125 21.57 1.91 15.11
C ILE A 125 22.76 2.84 15.31
N GLN A 126 22.81 3.56 16.44
CA GLN A 126 23.91 4.49 16.75
C GLN A 126 25.23 3.75 16.96
N GLU A 127 25.20 2.62 17.67
CA GLU A 127 26.38 1.78 17.89
C GLU A 127 26.94 1.18 16.60
N ARG A 128 26.06 0.72 15.72
CA ARG A 128 26.43 0.00 14.51
C ARG A 128 26.88 0.89 13.36
N LEU A 129 26.22 2.01 13.16
CA LEU A 129 26.45 2.90 12.01
C LEU A 129 27.35 4.10 12.33
N GLY A 130 27.82 4.26 13.58
CA GLY A 130 28.69 5.35 14.01
C GLY A 130 27.94 6.65 14.29
N PRO A 131 28.61 7.82 14.25
CA PRO A 131 28.04 9.08 14.71
C PRO A 131 26.94 9.59 13.79
N TYR A 132 25.74 9.09 14.00
CA TYR A 132 24.53 9.58 13.38
C TYR A 132 23.98 10.80 14.13
N PRO A 133 23.22 11.68 13.46
CA PRO A 133 22.48 12.72 14.15
C PRO A 133 21.56 12.08 15.19
N LYS A 134 21.55 12.59 16.42
CA LYS A 134 20.65 12.10 17.49
C LYS A 134 19.16 12.26 17.13
N ARG A 135 18.85 13.08 16.15
CA ARG A 135 17.51 13.36 15.66
C ARG A 135 17.58 13.91 14.24
N VAL A 136 16.73 13.44 13.39
CA VAL A 136 16.49 14.02 12.06
C VAL A 136 15.06 14.52 12.02
N ALA A 137 14.88 15.79 11.68
CA ALA A 137 13.55 16.41 11.64
C ALA A 137 12.65 15.71 10.65
N GLY A 138 11.42 15.44 11.04
CA GLY A 138 10.39 14.93 10.15
C GLY A 138 9.99 15.95 9.09
N GLY A 139 9.25 15.49 8.08
CA GLY A 139 8.72 16.33 7.02
C GLY A 139 8.97 15.78 5.61
N PRO A 140 8.31 16.34 4.59
CA PRO A 140 8.39 15.84 3.22
C PRO A 140 9.78 16.03 2.58
N ALA A 141 10.66 16.82 3.18
CA ALA A 141 12.04 17.01 2.74
C ALA A 141 13.03 16.05 3.42
N ASN A 142 12.57 15.22 4.37
CA ASN A 142 13.40 14.23 5.02
C ASN A 142 13.71 13.10 4.03
N PRO A 143 14.99 12.76 3.79
CA PRO A 143 15.37 11.70 2.86
C PRO A 143 15.25 10.26 3.45
N LEU A 144 14.88 10.12 4.74
CA LEU A 144 14.80 8.85 5.47
C LEU A 144 13.37 8.32 5.50
#